data_7daf98684ae643c7e7d6893d034a5568
#
_entry.id   7daf98684ae643c7e7d6893d034a5568
#
_cell.length_a   1.000
_cell.length_b   1.000
_cell.length_c   1.000
_cell.angle_alpha   90.00
_cell.angle_beta   90.00
_cell.angle_gamma   90.00
#
_symmetry.space_group_name_H-M   'P 1'
#
loop_
_entity.id
_entity.type
_entity.pdbx_description
1 polymer ?
#
loop_
_entity_poly.entity_id
_entity_poly.type
_entity_poly.pdbx_seq_one_letter_code
_entity_poly.pdbx_strand_id
1 'polypeptide(L)'
;MQLLCFHEGTLPATSLLDLGSYLVMDLSKLSWIKNVKHQGKDKPWAYERPFMQIPEARIFCLNWRWPDPKDKTHAQKPLKDDLMLLLQKAKVTHLVEFVDNEVYRNDSREWGTYMVVKALWMPPENLDWKKLPHQKDFFGFDYVVGDGAAHNLAEENKMHQFHQYWDKQGGLKAFQNQLDLQKYLRP
;
A
#
# COMPACT_ATOMS: atom_id res chain seq x y z
N MET A 1 -21.51 68.67 5.66
CA MET A 1 -20.94 67.60 4.84
C MET A 1 -19.75 67.02 5.64
N GLN A 2 -20.05 65.99 6.47
CA GLN A 2 -19.07 65.36 7.38
C GLN A 2 -18.59 64.08 6.75
N LEU A 3 -17.29 63.96 6.47
CA LEU A 3 -16.63 62.73 6.08
C LEU A 3 -16.47 61.80 7.28
N LEU A 4 -17.04 60.61 7.20
CA LEU A 4 -16.80 59.52 8.12
C LEU A 4 -15.57 58.74 7.68
N CYS A 5 -14.51 58.79 8.48
CA CYS A 5 -13.32 57.94 8.35
C CYS A 5 -13.65 56.53 8.84
N PHE A 6 -13.60 55.56 7.96
CA PHE A 6 -13.61 54.14 8.35
C PHE A 6 -12.20 53.73 8.81
N HIS A 7 -12.12 53.30 10.07
CA HIS A 7 -10.94 52.64 10.61
C HIS A 7 -10.91 51.21 10.07
N GLU A 8 -9.88 50.89 9.30
CA GLU A 8 -9.55 49.50 8.94
C GLU A 8 -9.02 48.78 10.19
N GLY A 9 -9.89 47.96 10.78
CA GLY A 9 -9.49 47.02 11.82
C GLY A 9 -8.75 45.87 11.22
N THR A 10 -7.42 45.82 11.42
CA THR A 10 -6.59 44.67 11.08
C THR A 10 -6.98 43.48 11.97
N LEU A 11 -7.64 42.48 11.41
CA LEU A 11 -7.87 41.22 12.10
C LEU A 11 -6.52 40.53 12.34
N PRO A 12 -6.26 40.01 13.56
CA PRO A 12 -5.06 39.23 13.80
C PRO A 12 -5.10 37.97 12.96
N ALA A 13 -4.04 37.74 12.21
CA ALA A 13 -3.80 36.46 11.52
C ALA A 13 -3.70 35.37 12.60
N THR A 14 -4.83 34.70 12.84
CA THR A 14 -4.86 33.49 13.64
C THR A 14 -4.07 32.45 12.81
N SER A 15 -2.86 32.14 13.23
CA SER A 15 -2.12 31.02 12.69
C SER A 15 -2.96 29.77 12.88
N LEU A 16 -3.55 29.29 11.79
CA LEU A 16 -4.01 27.92 11.68
C LEU A 16 -2.78 27.03 11.86
N LEU A 17 -2.48 26.74 13.11
CA LEU A 17 -1.68 25.57 13.44
C LEU A 17 -2.45 24.40 12.81
N ASP A 18 -1.96 23.95 11.67
CA ASP A 18 -2.35 22.72 11.03
C ASP A 18 -2.04 21.58 12.01
N LEU A 19 -2.99 21.37 12.93
CA LEU A 19 -3.08 20.15 13.72
C LEU A 19 -3.43 19.08 12.72
N GLY A 20 -2.39 18.61 11.98
CA GLY A 20 -2.46 17.45 11.14
C GLY A 20 -3.08 16.33 11.95
N SER A 21 -4.39 16.17 11.83
CA SER A 21 -5.08 14.98 12.30
C SER A 21 -4.40 13.80 11.62
N TYR A 22 -3.47 13.17 12.31
CA TYR A 22 -2.92 11.90 11.89
C TYR A 22 -4.09 10.93 11.84
N LEU A 23 -4.67 10.78 10.67
CA LEU A 23 -5.66 9.75 10.40
C LEU A 23 -4.97 8.42 10.75
N VAL A 24 -5.29 7.88 11.91
CA VAL A 24 -4.86 6.53 12.28
C VAL A 24 -5.49 5.61 11.24
N MET A 25 -4.64 5.04 10.39
CA MET A 25 -5.08 4.13 9.35
C MET A 25 -5.60 2.86 9.99
N ASP A 26 -6.86 2.51 9.71
CA ASP A 26 -7.43 1.24 10.19
C ASP A 26 -6.84 0.06 9.39
N LEU A 27 -5.99 -0.70 10.04
CA LEU A 27 -5.34 -1.88 9.47
C LEU A 27 -6.06 -3.20 9.81
N SER A 28 -7.26 -3.16 10.41
CA SER A 28 -7.99 -4.36 10.81
C SER A 28 -8.32 -5.32 9.65
N LYS A 29 -8.41 -4.78 8.42
CA LYS A 29 -8.64 -5.53 7.18
C LYS A 29 -7.35 -5.95 6.47
N LEU A 30 -6.17 -5.65 7.01
CA LEU A 30 -4.90 -6.07 6.42
C LEU A 30 -4.72 -7.57 6.58
N SER A 31 -4.96 -8.30 5.51
CA SER A 31 -4.91 -9.77 5.47
C SER A 31 -3.99 -10.31 4.39
N TRP A 32 -3.52 -9.47 3.47
CA TRP A 32 -2.83 -9.93 2.28
C TRP A 32 -1.45 -9.32 2.12
N ILE A 33 -0.59 -10.08 1.43
CA ILE A 33 0.75 -9.66 1.02
C ILE A 33 1.06 -10.19 -0.36
N LYS A 34 1.78 -9.42 -1.18
CA LYS A 34 2.21 -9.81 -2.52
C LYS A 34 3.54 -9.18 -2.89
N ASN A 35 4.45 -9.99 -3.46
CA ASN A 35 5.61 -9.45 -4.17
C ASN A 35 5.19 -8.95 -5.56
N VAL A 36 5.69 -7.78 -5.93
CA VAL A 36 5.51 -7.19 -7.25
C VAL A 36 6.86 -7.01 -7.95
N LYS A 37 6.84 -7.05 -9.29
CA LYS A 37 8.02 -6.83 -10.12
C LYS A 37 7.87 -5.54 -10.90
N HIS A 38 8.99 -4.90 -11.23
CA HIS A 38 8.99 -3.73 -12.11
C HIS A 38 8.39 -4.07 -13.49
N GLN A 39 7.74 -3.11 -14.09
CA GLN A 39 7.06 -3.25 -15.38
C GLN A 39 7.87 -2.65 -16.55
N GLY A 40 9.16 -2.98 -16.67
CA GLY A 40 10.02 -2.52 -17.75
C GLY A 40 11.42 -2.11 -17.27
N LYS A 41 12.35 -1.93 -18.26
CA LYS A 41 13.75 -1.62 -17.96
C LYS A 41 13.91 -0.23 -17.31
N ASP A 42 13.10 0.72 -17.71
CA ASP A 42 13.19 2.13 -17.28
C ASP A 42 12.34 2.43 -16.03
N LYS A 43 11.63 1.42 -15.50
CA LYS A 43 10.77 1.54 -14.33
C LYS A 43 11.31 0.65 -13.21
N PRO A 44 12.25 1.15 -12.38
CA PRO A 44 12.89 0.32 -11.35
C PRO A 44 11.92 -0.17 -10.29
N TRP A 45 10.80 0.54 -10.10
CA TRP A 45 9.74 0.21 -9.15
C TRP A 45 8.40 0.02 -9.86
N ALA A 46 7.59 -0.88 -9.32
CA ALA A 46 6.22 -1.07 -9.79
C ALA A 46 5.30 -0.02 -9.14
N TYR A 47 4.32 0.43 -9.90
CA TYR A 47 3.23 1.28 -9.41
C TYR A 47 3.67 2.60 -8.79
N GLU A 48 4.78 3.19 -9.25
CA GLU A 48 5.08 4.59 -8.95
C GLU A 48 3.95 5.49 -9.44
N ARG A 49 3.63 6.54 -8.68
CA ARG A 49 2.45 7.40 -8.92
C ARG A 49 2.29 7.89 -10.36
N PRO A 50 3.34 8.37 -11.08
CA PRO A 50 3.21 8.82 -12.46
C PRO A 50 2.77 7.73 -13.46
N PHE A 51 2.86 6.46 -13.07
CA PHE A 51 2.51 5.31 -13.91
C PHE A 51 1.21 4.61 -13.52
N MET A 52 0.46 5.19 -12.58
CA MET A 52 -0.86 4.70 -12.19
C MET A 52 -1.91 5.08 -13.25
N GLN A 53 -3.02 4.36 -13.31
CA GLN A 53 -4.14 4.65 -14.21
C GLN A 53 -4.84 5.97 -13.85
N ILE A 54 -4.97 6.25 -12.55
CA ILE A 54 -5.51 7.52 -12.04
C ILE A 54 -4.58 8.02 -10.92
N PRO A 55 -3.49 8.75 -11.29
CA PRO A 55 -2.44 9.15 -10.34
C PRO A 55 -2.96 10.02 -9.17
N GLU A 56 -3.92 10.90 -9.43
CA GLU A 56 -4.52 11.81 -8.44
C GLU A 56 -5.25 11.03 -7.34
N ALA A 57 -5.97 9.97 -7.74
CA ALA A 57 -6.68 9.08 -6.84
C ALA A 57 -5.81 7.92 -6.32
N ARG A 58 -4.58 7.78 -6.80
CA ARG A 58 -3.67 6.67 -6.53
C ARG A 58 -4.28 5.29 -6.87
N ILE A 59 -5.05 5.22 -7.95
CA ILE A 59 -5.71 4.00 -8.42
C ILE A 59 -4.87 3.37 -9.54
N PHE A 60 -4.69 2.04 -9.46
CA PHE A 60 -3.96 1.28 -10.47
C PHE A 60 -4.45 -0.17 -10.58
N CYS A 61 -4.08 -0.81 -11.69
CA CYS A 61 -4.34 -2.23 -11.93
C CYS A 61 -3.22 -3.07 -11.31
N LEU A 62 -3.51 -3.77 -10.22
CA LEU A 62 -2.60 -4.74 -9.63
C LEU A 62 -2.64 -6.02 -10.46
N ASN A 63 -1.50 -6.41 -11.03
CA ASN A 63 -1.41 -7.43 -12.05
C ASN A 63 -0.95 -8.80 -11.54
N TRP A 64 -1.46 -9.86 -12.21
CA TRP A 64 -0.99 -11.24 -12.17
C TRP A 64 -0.69 -11.72 -13.58
N ARG A 65 0.13 -12.79 -13.69
CA ARG A 65 0.49 -13.37 -15.00
C ARG A 65 -0.74 -14.02 -15.65
N TRP A 66 -0.85 -13.87 -16.94
CA TRP A 66 -1.81 -14.54 -17.80
C TRP A 66 -1.06 -15.35 -18.87
N PRO A 67 -1.46 -16.57 -19.24
CA PRO A 67 -2.68 -17.31 -18.86
C PRO A 67 -2.50 -18.33 -17.71
N ASP A 68 -1.69 -18.07 -16.71
CA ASP A 68 -1.47 -19.02 -15.61
C ASP A 68 -2.76 -19.21 -14.78
N PRO A 69 -3.36 -20.43 -14.75
CA PRO A 69 -4.57 -20.70 -13.98
C PRO A 69 -4.40 -20.45 -12.47
N LYS A 70 -3.18 -20.66 -11.95
CA LYS A 70 -2.87 -20.42 -10.53
C LYS A 70 -2.93 -18.93 -10.21
N ASP A 71 -2.44 -18.08 -11.10
CA ASP A 71 -2.45 -16.64 -10.92
C ASP A 71 -3.87 -16.08 -10.96
N LYS A 72 -4.76 -16.63 -11.79
CA LYS A 72 -6.20 -16.29 -11.74
C LYS A 72 -6.80 -16.62 -10.36
N THR A 73 -6.55 -17.81 -9.84
CA THR A 73 -7.04 -18.24 -8.53
C THR A 73 -6.50 -17.32 -7.42
N HIS A 74 -5.23 -16.93 -7.51
CA HIS A 74 -4.63 -16.00 -6.54
C HIS A 74 -5.22 -14.59 -6.63
N ALA A 75 -5.55 -14.10 -7.83
CA ALA A 75 -6.20 -12.82 -8.02
C ALA A 75 -7.63 -12.78 -7.45
N GLN A 76 -8.33 -13.91 -7.44
CA GLN A 76 -9.73 -14.01 -6.96
C GLN A 76 -9.88 -14.11 -5.44
N LYS A 77 -8.79 -14.29 -4.68
CA LYS A 77 -8.86 -14.49 -3.24
C LYS A 77 -9.16 -13.23 -2.43
N PRO A 78 -8.45 -12.09 -2.68
CA PRO A 78 -8.77 -10.85 -1.98
C PRO A 78 -10.15 -10.34 -2.39
N LEU A 79 -10.86 -9.78 -1.44
CA LEU A 79 -12.19 -9.20 -1.64
C LEU A 79 -12.14 -7.68 -1.58
N LYS A 80 -13.20 -7.04 -2.04
CA LYS A 80 -13.40 -5.60 -1.87
C LYS A 80 -13.16 -5.17 -0.43
N ASP A 81 -12.50 -4.03 -0.25
CA ASP A 81 -12.10 -3.42 1.02
C ASP A 81 -11.03 -4.22 1.80
N ASP A 82 -10.58 -5.38 1.33
CA ASP A 82 -9.40 -6.02 1.89
C ASP A 82 -8.16 -5.15 1.68
N LEU A 83 -7.23 -5.21 2.64
CA LEU A 83 -5.95 -4.52 2.54
C LEU A 83 -4.82 -5.49 2.22
N MET A 84 -3.90 -5.03 1.37
CA MET A 84 -2.71 -5.79 0.97
C MET A 84 -1.45 -4.95 1.04
N LEU A 85 -0.39 -5.52 1.61
CA LEU A 85 0.96 -4.97 1.49
C LEU A 85 1.62 -5.46 0.20
N LEU A 86 2.16 -4.52 -0.57
CA LEU A 86 3.00 -4.84 -1.73
C LEU A 86 4.47 -4.75 -1.36
N LEU A 87 5.21 -5.78 -1.75
CA LEU A 87 6.65 -5.88 -1.55
C LEU A 87 7.39 -5.82 -2.89
N GLN A 88 8.53 -5.14 -2.90
CA GLN A 88 9.48 -5.20 -4.01
C GLN A 88 10.90 -5.04 -3.51
N LYS A 89 11.81 -5.89 -3.99
CA LYS A 89 13.24 -5.85 -3.59
C LYS A 89 13.42 -5.86 -2.06
N ALA A 90 12.65 -6.71 -1.38
CA ALA A 90 12.61 -6.84 0.08
C ALA A 90 12.24 -5.54 0.83
N LYS A 91 11.46 -4.68 0.23
CA LYS A 91 10.92 -3.44 0.83
C LYS A 91 9.41 -3.41 0.71
N VAL A 92 8.72 -2.87 1.71
CA VAL A 92 7.29 -2.56 1.62
C VAL A 92 7.15 -1.27 0.82
N THR A 93 6.42 -1.33 -0.27
CA THR A 93 6.27 -0.20 -1.21
C THR A 93 4.88 0.40 -1.23
N HIS A 94 3.85 -0.39 -0.93
CA HIS A 94 2.47 0.11 -0.89
C HIS A 94 1.66 -0.61 0.18
N LEU A 95 0.67 0.09 0.72
CA LEU A 95 -0.53 -0.50 1.29
C LEU A 95 -1.67 -0.16 0.34
N VAL A 96 -2.35 -1.18 -0.17
CA VAL A 96 -3.47 -1.00 -1.10
C VAL A 96 -4.76 -1.57 -0.56
N GLU A 97 -5.88 -0.99 -1.00
CA GLU A 97 -7.24 -1.43 -0.78
C GLU A 97 -7.85 -1.92 -2.09
N PHE A 98 -8.55 -3.04 -2.09
CA PHE A 98 -9.28 -3.54 -3.26
C PHE A 98 -10.57 -2.75 -3.45
N VAL A 99 -10.75 -2.19 -4.65
CA VAL A 99 -11.88 -1.29 -4.96
C VAL A 99 -13.16 -2.07 -5.23
N ASP A 100 -13.02 -3.27 -5.80
CA ASP A 100 -14.14 -4.16 -6.13
C ASP A 100 -13.73 -5.64 -6.01
N ASN A 101 -14.65 -6.58 -6.34
CA ASN A 101 -14.42 -8.01 -6.34
C ASN A 101 -14.13 -8.56 -7.74
N GLU A 102 -14.02 -7.70 -8.75
CA GLU A 102 -13.89 -8.13 -10.14
C GLU A 102 -12.46 -8.44 -10.52
N VAL A 103 -12.26 -9.57 -11.20
CA VAL A 103 -10.99 -9.92 -11.82
C VAL A 103 -11.09 -9.66 -13.31
N TYR A 104 -10.39 -8.64 -13.73
CA TYR A 104 -10.35 -8.17 -15.11
C TYR A 104 -9.29 -8.91 -15.93
N ARG A 105 -9.45 -8.88 -17.25
CA ARG A 105 -8.54 -9.53 -18.19
C ARG A 105 -8.17 -8.63 -19.35
N ASN A 106 -6.90 -8.72 -19.74
CA ASN A 106 -6.39 -8.21 -21.00
C ASN A 106 -5.53 -9.29 -21.65
N ASP A 107 -6.10 -10.03 -22.58
CA ASP A 107 -5.47 -11.20 -23.20
C ASP A 107 -4.27 -10.84 -24.09
N SER A 108 -4.06 -9.57 -24.41
CA SER A 108 -2.91 -9.08 -25.19
C SER A 108 -1.62 -8.96 -24.38
N ARG A 109 -1.63 -9.20 -23.06
CA ARG A 109 -0.50 -8.99 -22.17
C ARG A 109 -0.17 -10.21 -21.33
N GLU A 110 1.11 -10.51 -21.16
CA GLU A 110 1.59 -11.57 -20.25
C GLU A 110 1.09 -11.36 -18.80
N TRP A 111 0.99 -10.11 -18.35
CA TRP A 111 0.46 -9.72 -17.04
C TRP A 111 -0.95 -9.14 -17.17
N GLY A 112 -1.80 -9.90 -17.87
CA GLY A 112 -3.12 -9.45 -18.29
C GLY A 112 -4.26 -9.72 -17.32
N THR A 113 -4.05 -10.50 -16.26
CA THR A 113 -5.03 -10.63 -15.17
C THR A 113 -4.80 -9.52 -14.17
N TYR A 114 -5.84 -8.78 -13.77
CA TYR A 114 -5.68 -7.71 -12.78
C TYR A 114 -6.95 -7.43 -11.97
N MET A 115 -6.76 -6.83 -10.81
CA MET A 115 -7.82 -6.20 -10.01
C MET A 115 -7.50 -4.72 -9.83
N VAL A 116 -8.53 -3.92 -9.63
CA VAL A 116 -8.40 -2.48 -9.38
C VAL A 116 -8.14 -2.25 -7.90
N VAL A 117 -7.08 -1.51 -7.60
CA VAL A 117 -6.70 -1.17 -6.22
C VAL A 117 -6.40 0.32 -6.08
N LYS A 118 -6.58 0.83 -4.85
CA LYS A 118 -6.22 2.18 -4.45
C LYS A 118 -5.07 2.12 -3.44
N ALA A 119 -4.00 2.86 -3.68
CA ALA A 119 -2.95 2.99 -2.68
C ALA A 119 -3.39 3.94 -1.55
N LEU A 120 -3.57 3.37 -0.35
CA LEU A 120 -3.81 4.11 0.88
C LEU A 120 -2.51 4.71 1.41
N TRP A 121 -1.41 3.99 1.24
CA TRP A 121 -0.08 4.42 1.57
C TRP A 121 0.92 4.00 0.48
N MET A 122 1.84 4.89 0.18
CA MET A 122 3.02 4.67 -0.67
C MET A 122 4.08 5.72 -0.36
N PRO A 123 5.36 5.48 -0.68
CA PRO A 123 6.41 6.47 -0.50
C PRO A 123 6.13 7.74 -1.31
N PRO A 124 6.54 8.93 -0.81
CA PRO A 124 6.45 10.17 -1.57
C PRO A 124 7.32 10.12 -2.83
N GLU A 125 6.94 10.88 -3.86
CA GLU A 125 7.59 10.88 -5.18
C GLU A 125 9.07 11.30 -5.14
N ASN A 126 9.43 12.16 -4.19
CA ASN A 126 10.80 12.67 -4.03
C ASN A 126 11.71 11.72 -3.22
N LEU A 127 11.18 10.63 -2.69
CA LEU A 127 11.95 9.66 -1.94
C LEU A 127 12.60 8.64 -2.89
N ASP A 128 13.92 8.45 -2.75
CA ASP A 128 14.57 7.29 -3.37
C ASP A 128 14.13 6.00 -2.67
N TRP A 129 13.30 5.20 -3.33
CA TRP A 129 12.75 3.96 -2.77
C TRP A 129 13.81 2.90 -2.45
N LYS A 130 15.04 3.05 -2.94
CA LYS A 130 16.18 2.22 -2.51
C LYS A 130 16.50 2.44 -1.02
N LYS A 131 16.16 3.62 -0.49
CA LYS A 131 16.36 3.98 0.92
C LYS A 131 15.23 3.53 1.84
N LEU A 132 14.14 2.98 1.30
CA LEU A 132 13.07 2.41 2.13
C LEU A 132 13.62 1.35 3.07
N PRO A 133 13.04 1.20 4.27
CA PRO A 133 13.44 0.17 5.22
C PRO A 133 13.25 -1.23 4.62
N HIS A 134 14.05 -2.17 5.12
CA HIS A 134 13.92 -3.56 4.70
C HIS A 134 12.62 -4.15 5.25
N GLN A 135 12.02 -5.12 4.53
CA GLN A 135 10.78 -5.78 4.96
C GLN A 135 10.85 -6.34 6.39
N LYS A 136 12.04 -6.78 6.85
CA LYS A 136 12.24 -7.26 8.21
C LYS A 136 11.93 -6.22 9.29
N ASP A 137 12.10 -4.94 8.98
CA ASP A 137 11.81 -3.86 9.92
C ASP A 137 10.30 -3.74 10.17
N PHE A 138 9.47 -4.21 9.22
CA PHE A 138 8.02 -4.29 9.35
C PHE A 138 7.56 -5.62 9.97
N PHE A 139 8.13 -6.72 9.51
CA PHE A 139 7.64 -8.06 9.83
C PHE A 139 8.35 -8.69 11.04
N GLY A 140 9.52 -8.17 11.44
CA GLY A 140 10.33 -8.71 12.53
C GLY A 140 11.21 -9.90 12.14
N PHE A 141 11.18 -10.36 10.86
CA PHE A 141 12.00 -11.46 10.35
C PHE A 141 12.42 -11.19 8.89
N ASP A 142 13.47 -11.90 8.43
CA ASP A 142 14.17 -11.53 7.19
C ASP A 142 13.41 -11.88 5.90
N TYR A 143 12.72 -13.00 5.87
CA TYR A 143 12.05 -13.49 4.66
C TYR A 143 10.54 -13.56 4.83
N VAL A 144 9.81 -12.89 3.96
CA VAL A 144 8.34 -12.86 4.00
C VAL A 144 7.75 -13.73 2.90
N VAL A 145 7.84 -13.32 1.64
CA VAL A 145 7.39 -14.10 0.47
C VAL A 145 8.29 -13.84 -0.73
N GLY A 146 8.58 -14.87 -1.54
CA GLY A 146 9.48 -14.80 -2.68
C GLY A 146 8.81 -14.83 -4.05
N ASP A 147 7.57 -15.30 -4.14
CA ASP A 147 6.82 -15.40 -5.39
C ASP A 147 5.90 -14.18 -5.61
N GLY A 148 5.24 -14.15 -6.78
CA GLY A 148 4.31 -13.08 -7.14
C GLY A 148 2.85 -13.40 -6.80
N ALA A 149 2.57 -14.47 -6.04
CA ALA A 149 1.23 -14.81 -5.60
C ALA A 149 0.73 -13.85 -4.51
N ALA A 150 -0.58 -13.74 -4.36
CA ALA A 150 -1.19 -13.15 -3.18
C ALA A 150 -1.24 -14.20 -2.06
N HIS A 151 -0.66 -13.89 -0.91
CA HIS A 151 -0.66 -14.74 0.27
C HIS A 151 -1.50 -14.11 1.38
N ASN A 152 -2.38 -14.91 1.98
CA ASN A 152 -3.11 -14.49 3.16
C ASN A 152 -2.22 -14.66 4.40
N LEU A 153 -2.07 -13.59 5.18
CA LEU A 153 -1.27 -13.56 6.40
C LEU A 153 -1.79 -14.51 7.49
N ALA A 154 -3.08 -14.89 7.43
CA ALA A 154 -3.68 -15.85 8.36
C ALA A 154 -3.49 -17.33 7.92
N GLU A 155 -2.98 -17.60 6.70
CA GLU A 155 -2.74 -18.97 6.20
C GLU A 155 -1.38 -19.50 6.68
N GLU A 156 -1.34 -20.28 7.75
CA GLU A 156 -0.10 -20.79 8.38
C GLU A 156 0.81 -21.54 7.37
N ASN A 157 0.24 -22.40 6.53
CA ASN A 157 1.00 -23.21 5.57
C ASN A 157 1.76 -22.40 4.52
N LYS A 158 1.36 -21.15 4.27
CA LYS A 158 2.01 -20.22 3.32
C LYS A 158 2.84 -19.17 4.01
N MET A 159 2.49 -18.85 5.25
CA MET A 159 3.10 -17.78 6.04
C MET A 159 3.78 -18.31 7.30
N HIS A 160 4.42 -19.49 7.19
CA HIS A 160 5.02 -20.19 8.33
C HIS A 160 5.94 -19.31 9.20
N GLN A 161 6.85 -18.53 8.59
CA GLN A 161 7.75 -17.65 9.36
C GLN A 161 6.99 -16.50 10.05
N PHE A 162 5.92 -15.99 9.40
CA PHE A 162 5.05 -15.00 9.99
C PHE A 162 4.41 -15.56 11.26
N HIS A 163 3.82 -16.75 11.19
CA HIS A 163 3.18 -17.42 12.35
C HIS A 163 4.19 -17.76 13.43
N GLN A 164 5.36 -18.31 13.08
CA GLN A 164 6.42 -18.59 14.08
C GLN A 164 6.81 -17.35 14.90
N TYR A 165 6.82 -16.17 14.26
CA TYR A 165 7.21 -14.93 14.91
C TYR A 165 6.05 -14.26 15.63
N TRP A 166 4.89 -14.13 14.98
CA TRP A 166 3.78 -13.31 15.46
C TRP A 166 2.80 -14.03 16.38
N ASP A 167 2.60 -15.34 16.27
CA ASP A 167 1.62 -16.06 17.11
C ASP A 167 1.95 -15.92 18.59
N LYS A 168 3.23 -15.92 18.95
CA LYS A 168 3.69 -15.68 20.33
C LYS A 168 3.43 -14.26 20.85
N GLN A 169 3.13 -13.34 19.95
CA GLN A 169 2.91 -11.91 20.24
C GLN A 169 1.43 -11.50 20.10
N GLY A 170 0.53 -12.44 19.78
CA GLY A 170 -0.89 -12.19 19.56
C GLY A 170 -1.32 -12.26 18.10
N GLY A 171 -0.49 -12.85 17.23
CA GLY A 171 -0.80 -13.19 15.84
C GLY A 171 -0.99 -11.98 14.93
N LEU A 172 -1.82 -12.18 13.89
CA LEU A 172 -2.11 -11.15 12.88
C LEU A 172 -2.62 -9.84 13.50
N LYS A 173 -3.45 -9.91 14.54
CA LYS A 173 -3.97 -8.70 15.19
C LYS A 173 -2.88 -7.88 15.87
N ALA A 174 -1.91 -8.52 16.49
CA ALA A 174 -0.76 -7.82 17.07
C ALA A 174 0.09 -7.16 15.99
N PHE A 175 0.34 -7.84 14.86
CA PHE A 175 1.03 -7.28 13.71
C PHE A 175 0.30 -6.04 13.17
N GLN A 176 -1.01 -6.13 12.91
CA GLN A 176 -1.83 -5.00 12.45
C GLN A 176 -1.75 -3.80 13.39
N ASN A 177 -1.80 -4.04 14.70
CA ASN A 177 -1.73 -2.97 15.72
C ASN A 177 -0.34 -2.32 15.84
N GLN A 178 0.74 -3.06 15.53
CA GLN A 178 2.11 -2.56 15.63
C GLN A 178 2.62 -1.90 14.34
N LEU A 179 1.94 -2.14 13.21
CA LEU A 179 2.37 -1.64 11.92
C LEU A 179 2.14 -0.14 11.81
N ASP A 180 3.20 0.64 11.92
CA ASP A 180 3.19 2.09 11.74
C ASP A 180 3.91 2.46 10.43
N LEU A 181 3.17 2.48 9.33
CA LEU A 181 3.70 2.85 8.02
C LEU A 181 4.18 4.30 7.98
N GLN A 182 3.56 5.19 8.73
CA GLN A 182 3.92 6.62 8.76
C GLN A 182 5.27 6.88 9.43
N LYS A 183 5.66 6.04 10.39
CA LYS A 183 6.96 6.13 11.06
C LYS A 183 8.13 6.09 10.06
N TYR A 184 7.95 5.36 8.95
CA TYR A 184 8.97 5.18 7.92
C TYR A 184 8.98 6.30 6.86
N LEU A 185 8.01 7.22 6.90
CA LEU A 185 7.90 8.35 5.99
C LEU A 185 8.36 9.68 6.58
N ARG A 186 8.78 9.69 7.84
CA ARG A 186 9.36 10.92 8.42
C ARG A 186 10.75 11.12 7.85
N PRO A 187 11.02 12.28 7.25
CA PRO A 187 12.35 12.62 6.75
C PRO A 187 13.40 12.68 7.86
#